data_a91e31449578c0d42f4dafa13dc27130
#
_entry.id   a91e31449578c0d42f4dafa13dc27130
#
_cell.length_a   1.000
_cell.length_b   1.000
_cell.length_c   1.000
_cell.angle_alpha   90.00
_cell.angle_beta   90.00
_cell.angle_gamma   90.00
#
_symmetry.space_group_name_H-M   'P 1'
#
loop_
_entity.id
_entity.type
_entity.pdbx_description
1 polymer ?
#
loop_
_entity_poly.entity_id
_entity_poly.type
_entity_poly.pdbx_seq_one_letter_code
_entity_poly.pdbx_strand_id
1 'polypeptide(L)'
;VSRPEFATRVINRVINDIIKKNFNGKEPKNRCFISVISYCAEVKEECSGFLTDLYKSPKRIETVTKKVSDGAGSLVDKIVKMPIWVEPTDTDTWTDMRGAFVMAKKLVESWMADKPDNPAPVIINISDGVPYYDHKSNSVCVEETKAVANEIMNISNSDGNVLIFNAEIGDTSKEIITPCDDNDVKNGGQGAEFLYEISSVIPEGYIDAAHKNELPVKPNSRGCVFSADAVSLIKLIDFGSSKGLGDK
;
A
#
# COMPACT_ATOMS: atom_id res chain seq x y z
N VAL A 1 -7.36 12.81 -13.87
CA VAL A 1 -6.17 12.27 -13.19
C VAL A 1 -6.06 10.83 -13.60
N SER A 2 -4.93 10.41 -14.17
CA SER A 2 -4.70 9.01 -14.51
C SER A 2 -4.56 8.15 -13.25
N ARG A 3 -4.74 6.82 -13.39
CA ARG A 3 -4.58 5.89 -12.24
C ARG A 3 -3.18 5.96 -11.61
N PRO A 4 -2.07 5.99 -12.39
CA PRO A 4 -0.74 6.18 -11.82
C PRO A 4 -0.57 7.51 -11.09
N GLU A 5 -1.07 8.62 -11.64
CA GLU A 5 -1.05 9.92 -10.96
C GLU A 5 -1.85 9.89 -9.66
N PHE A 6 -3.01 9.22 -9.65
CA PHE A 6 -3.81 9.06 -8.44
C PHE A 6 -3.04 8.28 -7.37
N ALA A 7 -2.52 7.09 -7.72
CA ALA A 7 -1.78 6.24 -6.80
C ALA A 7 -0.55 6.96 -6.24
N THR A 8 0.27 7.58 -7.09
CA THR A 8 1.49 8.28 -6.65
C THR A 8 1.20 9.48 -5.76
N ARG A 9 0.12 10.23 -6.01
CA ARG A 9 -0.31 11.32 -5.13
C ARG A 9 -0.67 10.81 -3.73
N VAL A 10 -1.41 9.70 -3.66
CA VAL A 10 -1.77 9.09 -2.37
C VAL A 10 -0.53 8.58 -1.65
N ILE A 11 0.35 7.83 -2.33
CA ILE A 11 1.59 7.29 -1.74
C ILE A 11 2.47 8.42 -1.20
N ASN A 12 2.75 9.45 -1.98
CA ASN A 12 3.56 10.59 -1.54
C ASN A 12 2.93 11.31 -0.32
N ARG A 13 1.61 11.46 -0.31
CA ARG A 13 0.89 12.02 0.83
C ARG A 13 1.07 11.16 2.08
N VAL A 14 0.88 9.85 1.97
CA VAL A 14 0.97 8.93 3.11
C VAL A 14 2.41 8.90 3.66
N ILE A 15 3.44 8.81 2.81
CA ILE A 15 4.84 8.86 3.26
C ILE A 15 5.10 10.17 4.03
N ASN A 16 4.67 11.30 3.48
CA ASN A 16 4.82 12.60 4.15
C ASN A 16 4.08 12.67 5.48
N ASP A 17 2.89 12.11 5.58
CA ASP A 17 2.09 12.09 6.80
C ASP A 17 2.69 11.15 7.86
N ILE A 18 3.21 9.98 7.47
CA ILE A 18 3.95 9.08 8.37
C ILE A 18 5.20 9.79 8.90
N ILE A 19 5.99 10.42 8.03
CA ILE A 19 7.17 11.18 8.44
C ILE A 19 6.77 12.26 9.46
N LYS A 20 5.76 13.07 9.17
CA LYS A 20 5.30 14.17 10.05
C LYS A 20 4.80 13.69 11.40
N LYS A 21 4.03 12.61 11.43
CA LYS A 21 3.50 12.00 12.68
C LYS A 21 4.63 11.50 13.60
N ASN A 22 5.80 11.20 13.05
CA ASN A 22 6.93 10.64 13.78
C ASN A 22 8.01 11.67 14.15
N PHE A 23 7.79 12.97 13.90
CA PHE A 23 8.74 14.00 14.31
C PHE A 23 8.89 14.06 15.85
N ASN A 24 10.16 14.19 16.29
CA ASN A 24 10.51 14.46 17.67
C ASN A 24 11.60 15.55 17.70
N GLY A 25 11.17 16.80 17.67
CA GLY A 25 12.07 17.93 17.58
C GLY A 25 12.50 18.22 16.14
N LYS A 26 13.76 17.93 15.78
CA LYS A 26 14.35 18.32 14.49
C LYS A 26 14.19 17.27 13.38
N GLU A 27 14.08 16.01 13.72
CA GLU A 27 14.05 14.88 12.77
C GLU A 27 12.97 13.85 13.14
N PRO A 28 12.46 13.08 12.17
CA PRO A 28 11.54 11.99 12.48
C PRO A 28 12.27 10.82 13.17
N LYS A 29 11.60 10.15 14.06
CA LYS A 29 12.10 8.87 14.64
C LYS A 29 11.99 7.76 13.59
N ASN A 30 13.01 6.91 13.51
CA ASN A 30 13.06 5.75 12.60
C ASN A 30 12.22 4.57 13.12
N ARG A 31 10.90 4.75 13.22
CA ARG A 31 9.98 3.72 13.70
C ARG A 31 9.61 2.68 12.65
N CYS A 32 9.75 3.00 11.37
CA CYS A 32 9.52 2.06 10.28
C CYS A 32 10.51 2.29 9.14
N PHE A 33 10.69 1.26 8.34
CA PHE A 33 11.37 1.27 7.06
C PHE A 33 10.32 1.15 5.97
N ILE A 34 10.40 1.96 4.94
CA ILE A 34 9.48 1.95 3.81
C ILE A 34 10.28 1.68 2.53
N SER A 35 9.78 0.76 1.70
CA SER A 35 10.22 0.57 0.33
C SER A 35 9.01 0.70 -0.59
N VAL A 36 9.17 1.41 -1.69
CA VAL A 36 8.14 1.56 -2.72
C VAL A 36 8.65 0.97 -4.02
N ILE A 37 7.90 0.00 -4.55
CA ILE A 37 8.16 -0.66 -5.82
C ILE A 37 7.09 -0.21 -6.81
N SER A 38 7.50 0.34 -7.96
CA SER A 38 6.63 0.53 -9.10
C SER A 38 6.74 -0.64 -10.06
N TYR A 39 5.64 -0.94 -10.74
CA TYR A 39 5.62 -2.00 -11.75
C TYR A 39 4.67 -1.68 -12.90
N CYS A 40 5.16 -1.92 -14.08
CA CYS A 40 4.46 -1.95 -15.37
C CYS A 40 5.18 -2.99 -16.24
N ALA A 41 5.78 -2.61 -17.34
CA ALA A 41 6.71 -3.46 -18.10
C ALA A 41 8.07 -3.61 -17.39
N GLU A 42 8.47 -2.61 -16.61
CA GLU A 42 9.65 -2.64 -15.75
C GLU A 42 9.21 -2.66 -14.27
N VAL A 43 9.91 -3.45 -13.47
CA VAL A 43 9.75 -3.48 -12.02
C VAL A 43 10.93 -2.77 -11.38
N LYS A 44 10.63 -1.75 -10.56
CA LYS A 44 11.67 -0.86 -10.03
C LYS A 44 11.40 -0.45 -8.59
N GLU A 45 12.44 -0.46 -7.75
CA GLU A 45 12.40 0.18 -6.44
C GLU A 45 12.55 1.70 -6.61
N GLU A 46 11.50 2.45 -6.31
CA GLU A 46 11.44 3.90 -6.49
C GLU A 46 12.13 4.66 -5.36
N CYS A 47 11.93 4.21 -4.15
CA CYS A 47 12.60 4.71 -2.95
C CYS A 47 12.55 3.66 -1.86
N SER A 48 13.57 3.68 -0.99
CA SER A 48 13.59 2.88 0.25
C SER A 48 14.41 3.58 1.32
N GLY A 49 14.08 3.34 2.59
CA GLY A 49 14.82 3.87 3.70
C GLY A 49 14.01 3.97 4.99
N PHE A 50 14.71 4.28 6.06
CA PHE A 50 14.07 4.73 7.29
C PHE A 50 13.48 6.13 7.13
N LEU A 51 12.62 6.54 8.04
CA LEU A 51 11.91 7.83 7.94
C LEU A 51 12.87 9.03 7.88
N THR A 52 14.03 8.97 8.56
CA THR A 52 15.07 10.01 8.45
C THR A 52 15.70 10.07 7.07
N ASP A 53 15.89 8.93 6.41
CA ASP A 53 16.48 8.88 5.08
C ASP A 53 15.52 9.44 4.05
N LEU A 54 14.26 9.00 4.11
CA LEU A 54 13.20 9.51 3.23
C LEU A 54 12.97 11.01 3.43
N TYR A 55 12.99 11.50 4.68
CA TYR A 55 12.85 12.91 4.97
C TYR A 55 13.95 13.77 4.32
N LYS A 56 15.20 13.28 4.29
CA LYS A 56 16.36 13.99 3.76
C LYS A 56 16.49 13.90 2.25
N SER A 57 15.88 12.91 1.60
CA SER A 57 16.11 12.60 0.19
C SER A 57 14.83 12.40 -0.65
N PRO A 58 13.87 13.36 -0.65
CA PRO A 58 12.83 13.33 -1.66
C PRO A 58 13.44 13.57 -3.06
N LYS A 59 12.86 13.00 -4.11
CA LYS A 59 13.27 13.27 -5.50
C LYS A 59 13.17 14.76 -5.85
N ARG A 60 12.09 15.39 -5.38
CA ARG A 60 11.86 16.84 -5.53
C ARG A 60 10.85 17.35 -4.52
N ILE A 61 10.68 18.66 -4.47
CA ILE A 61 9.67 19.32 -3.64
C ILE A 61 8.73 20.10 -4.56
N GLU A 62 7.45 19.76 -4.52
CA GLU A 62 6.40 20.54 -5.18
C GLU A 62 5.85 21.63 -4.27
N THR A 63 5.47 22.74 -4.88
CA THR A 63 4.70 23.78 -4.23
C THR A 63 3.25 23.62 -4.65
N VAL A 64 2.37 23.30 -3.71
CA VAL A 64 0.94 23.10 -3.98
C VAL A 64 0.10 24.07 -3.15
N THR A 65 -0.97 24.58 -3.75
CA THR A 65 -1.95 25.40 -3.03
C THR A 65 -3.02 24.53 -2.47
N LYS A 66 -3.22 24.58 -1.16
CA LYS A 66 -4.30 23.87 -0.46
C LYS A 66 -5.29 24.87 0.15
N LYS A 67 -6.57 24.61 0.03
CA LYS A 67 -7.61 25.33 0.77
C LYS A 67 -7.63 24.85 2.21
N VAL A 68 -7.44 25.73 3.16
CA VAL A 68 -7.50 25.46 4.60
C VAL A 68 -8.51 26.40 5.26
N SER A 69 -9.17 25.91 6.31
CA SER A 69 -10.06 26.79 7.07
C SER A 69 -9.24 27.87 7.78
N ASP A 70 -9.75 29.10 7.76
CA ASP A 70 -9.20 30.25 8.51
C ASP A 70 -9.64 30.27 9.98
N GLY A 71 -10.44 29.29 10.40
CA GLY A 71 -11.03 29.24 11.75
C GLY A 71 -12.28 30.13 11.93
N ALA A 72 -12.60 30.97 10.93
CA ALA A 72 -13.78 31.84 10.94
C ALA A 72 -14.88 31.37 9.97
N GLY A 73 -14.72 30.15 9.40
CA GLY A 73 -15.69 29.53 8.49
C GLY A 73 -15.39 29.77 7.02
N SER A 74 -14.31 30.49 6.66
CA SER A 74 -13.86 30.68 5.28
C SER A 74 -12.71 29.74 4.94
N LEU A 75 -12.55 29.47 3.64
CA LEU A 75 -11.42 28.72 3.10
C LEU A 75 -10.41 29.71 2.48
N VAL A 76 -9.18 29.68 2.97
CA VAL A 76 -8.08 30.46 2.44
C VAL A 76 -7.05 29.57 1.72
N ASP A 77 -6.45 30.10 0.69
CA ASP A 77 -5.39 29.40 -0.04
C ASP A 77 -4.08 29.46 0.77
N LYS A 78 -3.54 28.26 1.07
CA LYS A 78 -2.26 28.09 1.74
C LYS A 78 -1.28 27.38 0.81
N ILE A 79 -0.14 28.00 0.60
CA ILE A 79 0.97 27.39 -0.13
C ILE A 79 1.68 26.40 0.80
N VAL A 80 1.78 25.15 0.38
CA VAL A 80 2.47 24.08 1.12
C VAL A 80 3.51 23.43 0.23
N LYS A 81 4.64 23.07 0.83
CA LYS A 81 5.66 22.24 0.19
C LYS A 81 5.33 20.77 0.38
N MET A 82 5.25 20.03 -0.73
CA MET A 82 4.98 18.60 -0.75
C MET A 82 6.22 17.88 -1.28
N PRO A 83 6.91 17.10 -0.45
CA PRO A 83 7.99 16.24 -0.93
C PRO A 83 7.43 15.12 -1.83
N ILE A 84 8.16 14.80 -2.89
CA ILE A 84 7.81 13.77 -3.86
C ILE A 84 8.91 12.71 -3.88
N TRP A 85 8.57 11.48 -3.60
CA TRP A 85 9.46 10.31 -3.62
C TRP A 85 9.17 9.42 -4.82
N VAL A 86 7.91 9.38 -5.26
CA VAL A 86 7.43 8.52 -6.34
C VAL A 86 6.78 9.37 -7.42
N GLU A 87 7.19 9.14 -8.66
CA GLU A 87 6.60 9.78 -9.84
C GLU A 87 5.66 8.81 -10.54
N PRO A 88 4.63 9.30 -11.26
CA PRO A 88 3.82 8.44 -12.11
C PRO A 88 4.69 7.75 -13.14
N THR A 89 4.50 6.44 -13.32
CA THR A 89 5.12 5.69 -14.40
C THR A 89 4.24 5.77 -15.64
N ASP A 90 4.85 5.88 -16.82
CA ASP A 90 4.12 5.73 -18.08
C ASP A 90 3.63 4.28 -18.17
N THR A 91 2.33 4.15 -18.28
CA THR A 91 1.66 2.85 -18.29
C THR A 91 1.56 2.37 -19.73
N ASP A 92 2.60 1.72 -20.21
CA ASP A 92 2.47 0.93 -21.41
C ASP A 92 2.07 -0.50 -21.06
N THR A 93 1.34 -1.11 -21.84
CA THR A 93 0.91 -2.48 -22.13
C THR A 93 1.00 -3.58 -21.04
N TRP A 94 1.89 -3.53 -20.05
CA TRP A 94 2.12 -4.63 -19.10
C TRP A 94 1.86 -4.24 -17.65
N THR A 95 1.46 -5.25 -16.86
CA THR A 95 1.27 -5.15 -15.41
C THR A 95 2.01 -6.32 -14.77
N ASP A 96 3.36 -6.22 -14.68
CA ASP A 96 4.20 -7.28 -14.12
C ASP A 96 4.13 -7.32 -12.58
N MET A 97 2.93 -7.63 -12.08
CA MET A 97 2.68 -7.79 -10.65
C MET A 97 3.49 -8.94 -10.05
N ARG A 98 3.71 -10.02 -10.80
CA ARG A 98 4.54 -11.14 -10.38
C ARG A 98 5.99 -10.70 -10.12
N GLY A 99 6.58 -9.96 -11.05
CA GLY A 99 7.93 -9.42 -10.88
C GLY A 99 8.04 -8.49 -9.67
N ALA A 100 7.02 -7.67 -9.43
CA ALA A 100 6.95 -6.83 -8.23
C ALA A 100 6.90 -7.65 -6.94
N PHE A 101 6.09 -8.70 -6.87
CA PHE A 101 6.06 -9.61 -5.71
C PHE A 101 7.37 -10.39 -5.55
N VAL A 102 8.04 -10.80 -6.62
CA VAL A 102 9.37 -11.43 -6.54
C VAL A 102 10.40 -10.46 -5.94
N MET A 103 10.38 -9.20 -6.35
CA MET A 103 11.24 -8.17 -5.77
C MET A 103 10.89 -7.92 -4.30
N ALA A 104 9.62 -7.75 -3.97
CA ALA A 104 9.14 -7.56 -2.61
C ALA A 104 9.52 -8.75 -1.70
N LYS A 105 9.39 -9.99 -2.18
CA LYS A 105 9.81 -11.19 -1.46
C LYS A 105 11.28 -11.14 -1.04
N LYS A 106 12.17 -10.78 -1.97
CA LYS A 106 13.61 -10.64 -1.68
C LYS A 106 13.89 -9.59 -0.61
N LEU A 107 13.21 -8.44 -0.68
CA LEU A 107 13.34 -7.38 0.33
C LEU A 107 12.86 -7.85 1.70
N VAL A 108 11.72 -8.53 1.76
CA VAL A 108 11.14 -9.10 2.98
C VAL A 108 12.08 -10.14 3.59
N GLU A 109 12.57 -11.09 2.80
CA GLU A 109 13.50 -12.14 3.27
C GLU A 109 14.80 -11.54 3.82
N SER A 110 15.37 -10.56 3.13
CA SER A 110 16.56 -9.84 3.57
C SER A 110 16.31 -9.08 4.88
N TRP A 111 15.19 -8.34 4.96
CA TRP A 111 14.81 -7.60 6.17
C TRP A 111 14.65 -8.51 7.38
N MET A 112 13.94 -9.62 7.21
CA MET A 112 13.66 -10.55 8.31
C MET A 112 14.91 -11.33 8.76
N ALA A 113 15.85 -11.62 7.85
CA ALA A 113 17.12 -12.21 8.18
C ALA A 113 17.99 -11.28 9.03
N ASP A 114 18.02 -9.98 8.68
CA ASP A 114 18.80 -8.96 9.39
C ASP A 114 18.16 -8.53 10.72
N LYS A 115 16.84 -8.64 10.83
CA LYS A 115 16.01 -8.12 11.93
C LYS A 115 14.95 -9.11 12.38
N PRO A 116 15.37 -10.28 12.93
CA PRO A 116 14.43 -11.38 13.25
C PRO A 116 13.44 -11.04 14.35
N ASP A 117 13.74 -10.06 15.21
CA ASP A 117 12.87 -9.64 16.32
C ASP A 117 11.93 -8.48 15.96
N ASN A 118 12.03 -7.96 14.73
CA ASN A 118 11.13 -6.91 14.28
C ASN A 118 9.78 -7.51 13.86
N PRO A 119 8.70 -6.70 13.87
CA PRO A 119 7.42 -7.11 13.32
C PRO A 119 7.56 -7.61 11.88
N ALA A 120 6.80 -8.65 11.54
CA ALA A 120 6.77 -9.17 10.18
C ALA A 120 6.30 -8.07 9.20
N PRO A 121 6.95 -7.93 8.04
CA PRO A 121 6.59 -6.90 7.07
C PRO A 121 5.15 -7.00 6.56
N VAL A 122 4.61 -5.86 6.12
CA VAL A 122 3.33 -5.78 5.41
C VAL A 122 3.59 -5.25 4.01
N ILE A 123 3.09 -5.94 3.00
CA ILE A 123 3.08 -5.51 1.61
C ILE A 123 1.72 -4.91 1.31
N ILE A 124 1.68 -3.70 0.77
CA ILE A 124 0.45 -3.05 0.30
C ILE A 124 0.57 -2.91 -1.21
N ASN A 125 -0.19 -3.73 -1.92
CA ASN A 125 -0.25 -3.70 -3.38
C ASN A 125 -1.38 -2.79 -3.85
N ILE A 126 -1.08 -1.87 -4.75
CA ILE A 126 -2.05 -0.98 -5.38
C ILE A 126 -2.04 -1.26 -6.87
N SER A 127 -3.17 -1.70 -7.40
CA SER A 127 -3.32 -2.13 -8.79
C SER A 127 -4.64 -1.68 -9.38
N ASP A 128 -4.73 -1.67 -10.68
CA ASP A 128 -5.97 -1.45 -11.42
C ASP A 128 -6.57 -2.76 -11.99
N GLY A 129 -6.06 -3.91 -11.56
CA GLY A 129 -6.68 -5.18 -11.92
C GLY A 129 -5.74 -6.37 -12.06
N VAL A 130 -5.86 -7.07 -13.18
CA VAL A 130 -5.27 -8.38 -13.43
C VAL A 130 -3.82 -8.28 -13.92
N PRO A 131 -2.89 -9.13 -13.45
CA PRO A 131 -1.54 -9.15 -13.96
C PRO A 131 -1.51 -9.58 -15.43
N TYR A 132 -0.66 -8.89 -16.20
CA TYR A 132 -0.41 -9.21 -17.61
C TYR A 132 1.03 -8.89 -17.97
N TYR A 133 1.82 -9.88 -18.40
CA TYR A 133 3.23 -9.73 -18.76
C TYR A 133 3.69 -10.84 -19.71
N ASP A 134 4.81 -10.64 -20.40
CA ASP A 134 5.48 -11.61 -21.28
C ASP A 134 4.57 -12.18 -22.38
N HIS A 135 3.55 -11.44 -22.83
CA HIS A 135 2.57 -11.93 -23.81
C HIS A 135 1.89 -13.26 -23.45
N LYS A 136 1.91 -13.64 -22.17
CA LYS A 136 1.22 -14.83 -21.66
C LYS A 136 -0.28 -14.59 -21.56
N SER A 137 -1.07 -15.66 -21.46
CA SER A 137 -2.50 -15.51 -21.16
C SER A 137 -2.70 -14.97 -19.74
N ASN A 138 -3.79 -14.22 -19.52
CA ASN A 138 -4.12 -13.69 -18.20
C ASN A 138 -4.19 -14.79 -17.14
N SER A 139 -4.73 -15.96 -17.48
CA SER A 139 -4.81 -17.09 -16.54
C SER A 139 -3.44 -17.56 -16.07
N VAL A 140 -2.45 -17.63 -16.96
CA VAL A 140 -1.07 -18.00 -16.60
C VAL A 140 -0.45 -16.92 -15.71
N CYS A 141 -0.60 -15.64 -16.07
CA CYS A 141 -0.09 -14.53 -15.26
C CYS A 141 -0.72 -14.52 -13.85
N VAL A 142 -2.01 -14.77 -13.74
CA VAL A 142 -2.73 -14.87 -12.47
C VAL A 142 -2.18 -16.02 -11.62
N GLU A 143 -2.06 -17.23 -12.15
CA GLU A 143 -1.57 -18.38 -11.39
C GLU A 143 -0.11 -18.23 -10.96
N GLU A 144 0.77 -17.72 -11.82
CA GLU A 144 2.15 -17.43 -11.45
C GLU A 144 2.25 -16.35 -10.36
N THR A 145 1.40 -15.34 -10.41
CA THR A 145 1.36 -14.27 -9.39
C THR A 145 0.82 -14.79 -8.06
N LYS A 146 -0.25 -15.61 -8.07
CA LYS A 146 -0.78 -16.29 -6.88
C LYS A 146 0.29 -17.15 -6.20
N ALA A 147 1.07 -17.90 -6.98
CA ALA A 147 2.13 -18.74 -6.43
C ALA A 147 3.13 -17.92 -5.60
N VAL A 148 3.63 -16.80 -6.15
CA VAL A 148 4.58 -15.93 -5.44
C VAL A 148 3.93 -15.24 -4.23
N ALA A 149 2.68 -14.78 -4.34
CA ALA A 149 1.95 -14.19 -3.22
C ALA A 149 1.78 -15.19 -2.07
N ASN A 150 1.44 -16.45 -2.38
CA ASN A 150 1.34 -17.50 -1.38
C ASN A 150 2.69 -17.83 -0.72
N GLU A 151 3.79 -17.85 -1.49
CA GLU A 151 5.13 -18.00 -0.92
C GLU A 151 5.43 -16.88 0.10
N ILE A 152 5.12 -15.62 -0.24
CA ILE A 152 5.30 -14.48 0.66
C ILE A 152 4.47 -14.62 1.93
N MET A 153 3.20 -14.95 1.82
CA MET A 153 2.30 -15.11 2.97
C MET A 153 2.67 -16.28 3.89
N ASN A 154 3.51 -17.19 3.43
CA ASN A 154 4.08 -18.29 4.24
C ASN A 154 5.41 -17.92 4.91
N ILE A 155 6.00 -16.78 4.61
CA ILE A 155 7.17 -16.28 5.35
C ILE A 155 6.70 -15.78 6.71
N SER A 156 7.35 -16.23 7.78
CA SER A 156 6.93 -15.88 9.14
C SER A 156 8.12 -15.74 10.09
N ASN A 157 7.90 -15.05 11.18
CA ASN A 157 8.78 -14.98 12.35
C ASN A 157 7.94 -15.12 13.63
N SER A 158 8.52 -14.81 14.79
CA SER A 158 7.84 -14.88 16.09
C SER A 158 6.63 -13.95 16.22
N ASP A 159 6.54 -12.90 15.42
CA ASP A 159 5.43 -11.94 15.41
C ASP A 159 4.25 -12.40 14.52
N GLY A 160 4.51 -13.28 13.56
CA GLY A 160 3.51 -13.83 12.66
C GLY A 160 3.96 -13.88 11.20
N ASN A 161 3.00 -14.05 10.32
CA ASN A 161 3.24 -14.11 8.89
C ASN A 161 3.40 -12.71 8.27
N VAL A 162 4.14 -12.65 7.18
CA VAL A 162 4.10 -11.51 6.27
C VAL A 162 2.70 -11.35 5.72
N LEU A 163 2.18 -10.13 5.72
CA LEU A 163 0.83 -9.83 5.24
C LEU A 163 0.89 -9.16 3.87
N ILE A 164 -0.06 -9.51 3.01
CA ILE A 164 -0.31 -8.81 1.75
C ILE A 164 -1.70 -8.19 1.83
N PHE A 165 -1.77 -6.87 1.64
CA PHE A 165 -3.00 -6.12 1.49
C PHE A 165 -3.11 -5.57 0.07
N ASN A 166 -4.30 -5.58 -0.50
CA ASN A 166 -4.53 -5.16 -1.88
C ASN A 166 -5.53 -4.00 -1.96
N ALA A 167 -5.23 -3.01 -2.77
CA ALA A 167 -6.16 -1.97 -3.16
C ALA A 167 -6.32 -1.97 -4.68
N GLU A 168 -7.55 -2.17 -5.15
CA GLU A 168 -7.90 -1.98 -6.56
C GLU A 168 -8.40 -0.54 -6.76
N ILE A 169 -7.82 0.16 -7.74
CA ILE A 169 -8.11 1.55 -8.08
C ILE A 169 -8.79 1.65 -9.45
N GLY A 170 -9.79 0.82 -9.68
CA GLY A 170 -10.53 0.77 -10.95
C GLY A 170 -11.73 1.71 -11.00
N ASP A 171 -12.49 1.61 -12.11
CA ASP A 171 -13.72 2.37 -12.36
C ASP A 171 -14.97 1.54 -12.04
N THR A 172 -14.95 0.75 -11.00
CA THR A 172 -16.12 -0.03 -10.63
C THR A 172 -17.14 0.82 -9.88
N SER A 173 -18.40 0.47 -9.98
CA SER A 173 -19.49 1.30 -9.53
C SER A 173 -19.73 1.29 -8.02
N LYS A 174 -19.12 0.36 -7.28
CA LYS A 174 -19.33 0.19 -5.85
C LYS A 174 -18.04 -0.17 -5.13
N GLU A 175 -17.69 0.65 -4.15
CA GLU A 175 -16.57 0.36 -3.25
C GLU A 175 -16.89 -0.85 -2.36
N ILE A 176 -15.92 -1.76 -2.24
CA ILE A 176 -15.98 -2.92 -1.34
C ILE A 176 -14.77 -2.84 -0.43
N ILE A 177 -15.01 -2.81 0.88
CA ILE A 177 -13.97 -2.62 1.89
C ILE A 177 -13.90 -3.86 2.78
N THR A 178 -12.71 -4.45 2.89
CA THR A 178 -12.40 -5.59 3.77
C THR A 178 -13.44 -6.72 3.73
N PRO A 179 -13.71 -7.28 2.53
CA PRO A 179 -14.69 -8.36 2.38
C PRO A 179 -14.30 -9.58 3.21
N CYS A 180 -15.28 -10.33 3.68
CA CYS A 180 -15.06 -11.50 4.54
C CYS A 180 -15.44 -12.83 3.89
N ASP A 181 -16.09 -12.82 2.73
CA ASP A 181 -16.38 -14.00 1.95
C ASP A 181 -16.40 -13.72 0.44
N ASP A 182 -16.44 -14.77 -0.38
CA ASP A 182 -16.41 -14.68 -1.84
C ASP A 182 -17.66 -13.97 -2.41
N ASN A 183 -18.78 -13.99 -1.69
CA ASN A 183 -20.00 -13.32 -2.14
C ASN A 183 -19.87 -11.81 -2.09
N ASP A 184 -19.06 -11.30 -1.14
CA ASP A 184 -18.78 -9.88 -1.03
C ASP A 184 -18.04 -9.35 -2.26
N VAL A 185 -17.26 -10.22 -2.94
CA VAL A 185 -16.39 -9.84 -4.07
C VAL A 185 -17.00 -10.08 -5.46
N LYS A 186 -18.08 -10.85 -5.57
CA LYS A 186 -18.73 -11.20 -6.86
C LYS A 186 -19.15 -9.99 -7.71
N ASN A 187 -19.41 -8.87 -7.07
CA ASN A 187 -19.78 -7.62 -7.74
C ASN A 187 -18.59 -6.64 -7.84
N GLY A 188 -17.40 -7.09 -7.52
CA GLY A 188 -16.17 -6.35 -7.73
C GLY A 188 -15.81 -6.25 -9.21
N GLY A 189 -14.88 -5.37 -9.54
CA GLY A 189 -14.37 -5.22 -10.89
C GLY A 189 -13.61 -6.45 -11.40
N GLN A 190 -13.15 -6.36 -12.62
CA GLN A 190 -12.28 -7.39 -13.20
C GLN A 190 -11.02 -7.55 -12.35
N GLY A 191 -10.76 -8.76 -11.87
CA GLY A 191 -9.62 -9.07 -11.00
C GLY A 191 -9.91 -9.02 -9.50
N ALA A 192 -11.12 -8.62 -9.07
CA ALA A 192 -11.47 -8.56 -7.65
C ALA A 192 -11.32 -9.92 -6.95
N GLU A 193 -11.80 -11.00 -7.55
CA GLU A 193 -11.64 -12.36 -7.01
C GLU A 193 -10.16 -12.73 -6.86
N PHE A 194 -9.35 -12.44 -7.87
CA PHE A 194 -7.92 -12.69 -7.83
C PHE A 194 -7.23 -11.90 -6.71
N LEU A 195 -7.46 -10.59 -6.61
CA LEU A 195 -6.86 -9.76 -5.57
C LEU A 195 -7.35 -10.17 -4.17
N TYR A 196 -8.62 -10.57 -4.04
CA TYR A 196 -9.14 -11.13 -2.79
C TYR A 196 -8.39 -12.39 -2.38
N GLU A 197 -8.18 -13.33 -3.29
CA GLU A 197 -7.47 -14.59 -3.02
C GLU A 197 -6.03 -14.36 -2.54
N ILE A 198 -5.32 -13.38 -3.10
CA ILE A 198 -3.95 -13.03 -2.69
C ILE A 198 -3.88 -12.00 -1.56
N SER A 199 -5.00 -11.65 -0.94
CA SER A 199 -5.03 -10.80 0.24
C SER A 199 -5.01 -11.63 1.51
N SER A 200 -4.18 -11.25 2.47
CA SER A 200 -4.13 -11.88 3.78
C SER A 200 -5.41 -11.67 4.56
N VAL A 201 -5.84 -12.69 5.30
CA VAL A 201 -6.85 -12.52 6.35
C VAL A 201 -6.27 -11.58 7.41
N ILE A 202 -7.06 -10.61 7.85
CA ILE A 202 -6.66 -9.67 8.89
C ILE A 202 -6.54 -10.41 10.21
N PRO A 203 -5.35 -10.47 10.83
CA PRO A 203 -5.17 -11.15 12.12
C PRO A 203 -5.96 -10.48 13.23
N GLU A 204 -6.40 -11.26 14.23
CA GLU A 204 -7.20 -10.75 15.35
C GLU A 204 -6.53 -9.56 16.07
N GLY A 205 -5.23 -9.62 16.26
CA GLY A 205 -4.45 -8.53 16.88
C GLY A 205 -4.44 -7.20 16.10
N TYR A 206 -4.99 -7.18 14.88
CA TYR A 206 -5.10 -5.97 14.05
C TYR A 206 -6.49 -5.35 14.05
N ILE A 207 -7.49 -6.01 14.64
CA ILE A 207 -8.89 -5.57 14.57
C ILE A 207 -9.05 -4.18 15.20
N ASP A 208 -8.44 -3.93 16.36
CA ASP A 208 -8.49 -2.62 17.01
C ASP A 208 -7.84 -1.52 16.16
N ALA A 209 -6.71 -1.82 15.49
CA ALA A 209 -6.06 -0.88 14.59
C ALA A 209 -6.91 -0.61 13.35
N ALA A 210 -7.59 -1.63 12.82
CA ALA A 210 -8.52 -1.48 11.71
C ALA A 210 -9.70 -0.56 12.08
N HIS A 211 -10.31 -0.78 13.24
CA HIS A 211 -11.40 0.06 13.73
C HIS A 211 -10.96 1.51 13.99
N LYS A 212 -9.76 1.73 14.52
CA LYS A 212 -9.19 3.09 14.68
C LYS A 212 -9.01 3.81 13.34
N ASN A 213 -8.77 3.06 12.27
CA ASN A 213 -8.71 3.57 10.90
C ASN A 213 -10.07 3.53 10.18
N GLU A 214 -11.16 3.30 10.91
CA GLU A 214 -12.53 3.24 10.37
C GLU A 214 -12.71 2.23 9.24
N LEU A 215 -11.98 1.11 9.29
CA LEU A 215 -12.18 -0.02 8.40
C LEU A 215 -13.23 -0.98 8.98
N PRO A 216 -14.25 -1.40 8.20
CA PRO A 216 -15.34 -2.24 8.67
C PRO A 216 -14.94 -3.72 8.73
N VAL A 217 -13.97 -4.06 9.58
CA VAL A 217 -13.43 -5.41 9.71
C VAL A 217 -14.38 -6.32 10.49
N LYS A 218 -14.60 -7.52 9.98
CA LYS A 218 -15.34 -8.62 10.59
C LYS A 218 -14.41 -9.83 10.72
N PRO A 219 -14.79 -10.87 11.48
CA PRO A 219 -14.07 -12.15 11.44
C PRO A 219 -13.88 -12.64 10.00
N ASN A 220 -12.68 -13.11 9.68
CA ASN A 220 -12.24 -13.53 8.34
C ASN A 220 -12.17 -12.44 7.26
N SER A 221 -12.35 -11.18 7.60
CA SER A 221 -12.10 -10.10 6.64
C SER A 221 -10.68 -10.17 6.10
N ARG A 222 -10.54 -9.97 4.79
CA ARG A 222 -9.23 -9.85 4.14
C ARG A 222 -8.83 -8.39 3.99
N GLY A 223 -7.54 -8.14 4.01
CA GLY A 223 -6.96 -6.80 3.84
C GLY A 223 -7.03 -6.36 2.38
N CYS A 224 -8.22 -6.09 1.86
CA CYS A 224 -8.37 -5.56 0.52
C CYS A 224 -9.50 -4.53 0.42
N VAL A 225 -9.35 -3.63 -0.54
CA VAL A 225 -10.35 -2.61 -0.91
C VAL A 225 -10.46 -2.60 -2.43
N PHE A 226 -11.69 -2.68 -2.94
CA PHE A 226 -11.99 -2.59 -4.37
C PHE A 226 -12.68 -1.27 -4.70
N SER A 227 -12.40 -0.72 -5.86
CA SER A 227 -12.81 0.62 -6.27
C SER A 227 -12.41 1.69 -5.25
N ALA A 228 -11.18 1.55 -4.74
CA ALA A 228 -10.66 2.41 -3.69
C ALA A 228 -10.63 3.87 -4.13
N ASP A 229 -11.29 4.73 -3.37
CA ASP A 229 -11.07 6.17 -3.46
C ASP A 229 -9.82 6.59 -2.66
N ALA A 230 -9.51 7.89 -2.67
CA ALA A 230 -8.34 8.38 -1.94
C ALA A 230 -8.45 8.19 -0.41
N VAL A 231 -9.66 8.13 0.13
CA VAL A 231 -9.89 8.00 1.57
C VAL A 231 -9.70 6.55 2.00
N SER A 232 -10.32 5.61 1.31
CA SER A 232 -10.21 4.19 1.62
C SER A 232 -8.79 3.65 1.36
N LEU A 233 -8.12 4.14 0.30
CA LEU A 233 -6.73 3.80 0.04
C LEU A 233 -5.80 4.30 1.16
N ILE A 234 -5.97 5.55 1.61
CA ILE A 234 -5.21 6.09 2.75
C ILE A 234 -5.47 5.27 4.01
N LYS A 235 -6.73 4.95 4.31
CA LYS A 235 -7.10 4.13 5.47
C LYS A 235 -6.44 2.76 5.45
N LEU A 236 -6.42 2.09 4.29
CA LEU A 236 -5.76 0.79 4.13
C LEU A 236 -4.25 0.90 4.36
N ILE A 237 -3.59 1.93 3.81
CA ILE A 237 -2.15 2.12 3.97
C ILE A 237 -1.81 2.50 5.42
N ASP A 238 -2.55 3.42 6.03
CA ASP A 238 -2.35 3.80 7.44
C ASP A 238 -2.56 2.60 8.37
N PHE A 239 -3.57 1.77 8.10
CA PHE A 239 -3.81 0.53 8.81
C PHE A 239 -2.65 -0.46 8.65
N GLY A 240 -2.24 -0.76 7.40
CA GLY A 240 -1.14 -1.69 7.12
C GLY A 240 0.20 -1.23 7.71
N SER A 241 0.44 0.08 7.75
CA SER A 241 1.66 0.67 8.34
C SER A 241 1.60 0.85 9.86
N SER A 242 0.45 0.62 10.50
CA SER A 242 0.29 0.81 11.95
C SER A 242 0.98 -0.26 12.78
N LYS A 243 1.26 -1.44 12.19
CA LYS A 243 2.03 -2.50 12.85
C LYS A 243 3.46 -2.01 13.13
N GLY A 244 3.87 -2.07 14.38
CA GLY A 244 5.19 -1.57 14.82
C GLY A 244 5.21 -0.09 15.21
N LEU A 245 4.13 0.66 14.99
CA LEU A 245 3.95 2.02 15.50
C LEU A 245 3.25 2.04 16.87
N GLY A 246 2.92 0.87 17.42
CA GLY A 246 2.34 0.75 18.75
C GLY A 246 3.21 1.42 19.82
N ASP A 247 2.57 2.13 20.74
CA ASP A 247 3.22 2.78 21.86
C ASP A 247 4.06 1.78 22.67
N LYS A 248 5.38 1.87 22.52
CA LYS A 248 6.35 1.37 23.49
C LYS A 248 7.01 2.54 24.18
#